data_a46eb6c792a4b97b9664b96db70d346a
#
_entry.id   a46eb6c792a4b97b9664b96db70d346a
#
_cell.length_a   1.000
_cell.length_b   1.000
_cell.length_c   1.000
_cell.angle_alpha   90.00
_cell.angle_beta   90.00
_cell.angle_gamma   90.00
#
_symmetry.space_group_name_H-M   'P 1'
#
loop_
_entity.id
_entity.type
_entity.pdbx_description
1 polymer ?
#
loop_
_entity_poly.entity_id
_entity_poly.type
_entity_poly.pdbx_seq_one_letter_code
_entity_poly.pdbx_strand_id
1 'polypeptide(L)'
;VAAHGGILGFLYSWAGVALGGSIMFLFWRRVVKCFFWKFASRSPKLEKAQQWVNRFDTSSLFMLTLLPFAPSSFMHLAFGISDFDEKRYLITMLLGKGVMVALIALFGQSLVSSMKNPLYLVLAVLLWGGMYWVSKQFCKKHNLE
;
A
#
# COMPACT_ATOMS: atom_id res chain seq x y z
N VAL A 1 10.43 -11.22 -9.94
CA VAL A 1 11.80 -10.69 -9.75
C VAL A 1 12.84 -11.77 -10.00
N ALA A 2 12.73 -12.92 -9.37
CA ALA A 2 13.73 -14.00 -9.51
C ALA A 2 13.80 -14.60 -10.93
N ALA A 3 12.71 -14.61 -11.69
CA ALA A 3 12.63 -15.26 -13.00
C ALA A 3 13.22 -14.44 -14.17
N HIS A 4 13.27 -13.11 -14.06
CA HIS A 4 13.64 -12.23 -15.19
C HIS A 4 14.85 -11.33 -14.91
N GLY A 5 15.65 -11.62 -13.87
CA GLY A 5 16.77 -10.77 -13.45
C GLY A 5 16.33 -9.55 -12.64
N GLY A 6 17.25 -8.95 -11.87
CA GLY A 6 16.91 -7.97 -10.83
C GLY A 6 16.11 -6.75 -11.33
N ILE A 7 16.59 -6.06 -12.36
CA ILE A 7 15.99 -4.80 -12.81
C ILE A 7 14.70 -5.03 -13.61
N LEU A 8 14.71 -5.95 -14.57
CA LEU A 8 13.53 -6.27 -15.37
C LEU A 8 12.39 -6.84 -14.50
N GLY A 9 12.73 -7.75 -13.58
CA GLY A 9 11.76 -8.29 -12.63
C GLY A 9 11.15 -7.23 -11.72
N PHE A 10 11.95 -6.24 -11.28
CA PHE A 10 11.45 -5.08 -10.55
C PHE A 10 10.46 -4.27 -11.40
N LEU A 11 10.83 -3.91 -12.62
CA LEU A 11 9.99 -3.09 -13.51
C LEU A 11 8.65 -3.77 -13.81
N TYR A 12 8.66 -5.06 -14.14
CA TYR A 12 7.42 -5.81 -14.40
C TYR A 12 6.55 -5.92 -13.15
N SER A 13 7.13 -6.19 -11.99
CA SER A 13 6.40 -6.27 -10.73
C SER A 13 5.80 -4.92 -10.33
N TRP A 14 6.59 -3.85 -10.45
CA TRP A 14 6.11 -2.49 -10.17
C TRP A 14 5.00 -2.07 -11.14
N ALA A 15 5.19 -2.26 -12.44
CA ALA A 15 4.17 -1.96 -13.44
C ALA A 15 2.86 -2.73 -13.19
N GLY A 16 2.95 -4.03 -12.87
CA GLY A 16 1.78 -4.84 -12.54
C GLY A 16 1.03 -4.33 -11.31
N VAL A 17 1.74 -4.03 -10.23
CA VAL A 17 1.14 -3.47 -9.00
C VAL A 17 0.57 -2.07 -9.24
N ALA A 18 1.27 -1.24 -10.00
CA ALA A 18 0.84 0.11 -10.36
C ALA A 18 -0.44 0.10 -11.20
N LEU A 19 -0.47 -0.70 -12.26
CA LEU A 19 -1.63 -0.83 -13.13
C LEU A 19 -2.83 -1.44 -12.38
N GLY A 20 -2.63 -2.54 -11.68
CA GLY A 20 -3.68 -3.19 -10.91
C GLY A 20 -4.27 -2.29 -9.84
N GLY A 21 -3.42 -1.60 -9.08
CA GLY A 21 -3.84 -0.64 -8.06
C GLY A 21 -4.58 0.57 -8.64
N SER A 22 -4.10 1.11 -9.77
CA SER A 22 -4.76 2.23 -10.46
C SER A 22 -6.13 1.85 -11.01
N ILE A 23 -6.23 0.70 -11.66
CA ILE A 23 -7.51 0.18 -12.18
C ILE A 23 -8.51 -0.01 -11.03
N MET A 24 -8.05 -0.63 -9.93
CA MET A 24 -8.91 -0.90 -8.77
C MET A 24 -9.39 0.40 -8.13
N PHE A 25 -8.50 1.38 -7.93
CA PHE A 25 -8.85 2.69 -7.40
C PHE A 25 -9.86 3.42 -8.31
N LEU A 26 -9.62 3.47 -9.62
CA LEU A 26 -10.49 4.12 -10.59
C LEU A 26 -11.86 3.42 -10.68
N PHE A 27 -11.89 2.10 -10.57
CA PHE A 27 -13.14 1.33 -10.49
C PHE A 27 -13.97 1.77 -9.29
N TRP A 28 -13.38 1.81 -8.08
CA TRP A 28 -14.08 2.29 -6.89
C TRP A 28 -14.50 3.75 -7.03
N ARG A 29 -13.64 4.58 -7.61
CA ARG A 29 -13.89 6.02 -7.80
C ARG A 29 -15.03 6.31 -8.77
N ARG A 30 -15.05 5.65 -9.91
CA ARG A 30 -16.01 5.98 -11.00
C ARG A 30 -17.26 5.12 -10.97
N VAL A 31 -17.13 3.85 -10.66
CA VAL A 31 -18.27 2.92 -10.69
C VAL A 31 -18.97 2.90 -9.35
N VAL A 32 -18.22 2.62 -8.29
CA VAL A 32 -18.81 2.37 -6.97
C VAL A 32 -19.20 3.67 -6.28
N LYS A 33 -18.39 4.72 -6.36
CA LYS A 33 -18.73 6.03 -5.77
C LYS A 33 -20.07 6.53 -6.34
N CYS A 34 -20.28 6.45 -7.65
CA CYS A 34 -21.52 6.86 -8.30
C CYS A 34 -22.74 6.03 -7.84
N PHE A 35 -22.54 4.73 -7.68
CA PHE A 35 -23.59 3.81 -7.23
C PHE A 35 -23.85 3.93 -5.71
N PHE A 36 -22.78 4.08 -4.94
CA PHE A 36 -22.84 4.20 -3.48
C PHE A 36 -23.47 5.50 -3.01
N TRP A 37 -23.24 6.64 -3.67
CA TRP A 37 -23.88 7.90 -3.31
C TRP A 37 -25.41 7.79 -3.36
N LYS A 38 -25.94 6.99 -4.25
CA LYS A 38 -27.38 6.75 -4.37
C LYS A 38 -27.94 5.83 -3.26
N PHE A 39 -27.11 4.98 -2.70
CA PHE A 39 -27.51 3.97 -1.69
C PHE A 39 -26.97 4.23 -0.29
N ALA A 40 -25.81 4.86 -0.17
CA ALA A 40 -25.01 4.92 1.05
C ALA A 40 -25.05 6.26 1.81
N SER A 41 -25.82 7.23 1.33
CA SER A 41 -26.09 8.48 2.07
C SER A 41 -26.74 8.27 3.46
N ARG A 42 -26.97 7.02 3.84
CA ARG A 42 -27.58 6.61 5.12
C ARG A 42 -26.71 5.64 5.95
N SER A 43 -25.48 5.30 5.52
CA SER A 43 -24.66 4.33 6.29
C SER A 43 -23.62 5.05 7.18
N PRO A 44 -23.75 4.97 8.51
CA PRO A 44 -22.80 5.58 9.43
C PRO A 44 -21.38 4.99 9.34
N LYS A 45 -21.23 3.80 8.78
CA LYS A 45 -19.91 3.17 8.55
C LYS A 45 -19.13 3.85 7.43
N LEU A 46 -19.82 4.32 6.39
CA LEU A 46 -19.21 5.04 5.27
C LEU A 46 -18.78 6.45 5.67
N GLU A 47 -19.59 7.12 6.46
CA GLU A 47 -19.25 8.43 7.00
C GLU A 47 -17.99 8.36 7.88
N LYS A 48 -17.87 7.34 8.72
CA LYS A 48 -16.65 7.07 9.49
C LYS A 48 -15.43 6.79 8.59
N ALA A 49 -15.60 6.03 7.52
CA ALA A 49 -14.52 5.76 6.58
C ALA A 49 -14.07 7.04 5.84
N GLN A 50 -14.99 7.90 5.44
CA GLN A 50 -14.66 9.21 4.84
C GLN A 50 -13.98 10.14 5.84
N GLN A 51 -14.48 10.24 7.06
CA GLN A 51 -13.83 11.01 8.12
C GLN A 51 -12.43 10.50 8.42
N TRP A 52 -12.23 9.19 8.39
CA TRP A 52 -10.93 8.57 8.55
C TRP A 52 -9.98 8.96 7.42
N VAL A 53 -10.42 8.87 6.15
CA VAL A 53 -9.60 9.27 4.99
C VAL A 53 -9.27 10.77 5.00
N ASN A 54 -10.19 11.61 5.43
CA ASN A 54 -9.99 13.07 5.49
C ASN A 54 -8.93 13.48 6.52
N ARG A 55 -8.55 12.59 7.44
CA ARG A 55 -7.44 12.81 8.39
C ARG A 55 -6.07 12.51 7.80
N PHE A 56 -6.02 11.86 6.64
CA PHE A 56 -4.75 11.53 5.98
C PHE A 56 -4.30 12.68 5.10
N ASP A 57 -3.09 13.12 5.34
CA ASP A 57 -2.33 13.93 4.40
C ASP A 57 -1.56 13.03 3.41
N THR A 58 -0.92 13.63 2.43
CA THR A 58 -0.14 12.92 1.41
C THR A 58 1.02 12.12 2.03
N SER A 59 1.62 12.62 3.11
CA SER A 59 2.74 11.95 3.79
C SER A 59 2.27 10.70 4.53
N SER A 60 1.15 10.78 5.23
CA SER A 60 0.53 9.64 5.91
C SER A 60 0.10 8.57 4.91
N LEU A 61 -0.46 8.97 3.77
CA LEU A 61 -0.80 8.07 2.68
C LEU A 61 0.44 7.37 2.13
N PHE A 62 1.54 8.11 1.91
CA PHE A 62 2.79 7.53 1.44
C PHE A 62 3.34 6.48 2.41
N MET A 63 3.40 6.80 3.70
CA MET A 63 3.81 5.85 4.75
C MET A 63 2.94 4.60 4.76
N LEU A 64 1.63 4.76 4.60
CA LEU A 64 0.70 3.64 4.58
C LEU A 64 0.88 2.75 3.35
N THR A 65 1.22 3.33 2.19
CA THR A 65 1.49 2.57 0.96
C THR A 65 2.83 1.82 0.99
N LEU A 66 3.77 2.25 1.83
CA LEU A 66 5.04 1.55 2.06
C LEU A 66 4.86 0.27 2.89
N LEU A 67 3.81 0.18 3.71
CA LEU A 67 3.60 -0.96 4.58
C LEU A 67 3.13 -2.18 3.77
N PRO A 68 3.88 -3.29 3.76
CA PRO A 68 3.52 -4.50 3.01
C PRO A 68 2.29 -5.21 3.60
N PHE A 69 1.95 -4.91 4.85
CA PHE A 69 0.82 -5.51 5.56
C PHE A 69 -0.47 -4.68 5.49
N ALA A 70 -0.42 -3.46 4.96
CA ALA A 70 -1.61 -2.66 4.79
C ALA A 70 -2.54 -3.33 3.75
N PRO A 71 -3.83 -3.54 4.06
CA PRO A 71 -4.77 -4.15 3.12
C PRO A 71 -5.00 -3.20 1.94
N SER A 72 -4.21 -3.37 0.87
CA SER A 72 -4.21 -2.47 -0.29
C SER A 72 -5.60 -2.34 -0.93
N SER A 73 -6.38 -3.42 -0.94
CA SER A 73 -7.76 -3.40 -1.46
C SER A 73 -8.66 -2.47 -0.66
N PHE A 74 -8.53 -2.47 0.67
CA PHE A 74 -9.26 -1.54 1.54
C PHE A 74 -8.85 -0.09 1.30
N MET A 75 -7.56 0.15 1.07
CA MET A 75 -7.03 1.48 0.73
C MET A 75 -7.63 2.01 -0.57
N HIS A 76 -7.60 1.19 -1.62
CA HIS A 76 -8.19 1.56 -2.92
C HIS A 76 -9.69 1.84 -2.80
N LEU A 77 -10.42 1.06 -1.99
CA LEU A 77 -11.81 1.29 -1.67
C LEU A 77 -11.99 2.61 -0.92
N ALA A 78 -11.35 2.77 0.24
CA ALA A 78 -11.55 3.91 1.13
C ALA A 78 -11.22 5.24 0.46
N PHE A 79 -10.06 5.33 -0.21
CA PHE A 79 -9.67 6.54 -0.95
C PHE A 79 -10.44 6.70 -2.27
N GLY A 80 -10.88 5.60 -2.90
CA GLY A 80 -11.69 5.65 -4.12
C GLY A 80 -13.08 6.27 -3.89
N ILE A 81 -13.74 5.94 -2.79
CA ILE A 81 -15.06 6.50 -2.46
C ILE A 81 -14.99 7.87 -1.76
N SER A 82 -13.82 8.28 -1.26
CA SER A 82 -13.62 9.56 -0.59
C SER A 82 -13.50 10.73 -1.58
N ASP A 83 -13.40 11.96 -1.04
CA ASP A 83 -13.14 13.17 -1.83
C ASP A 83 -11.66 13.50 -1.95
N PHE A 84 -10.78 12.58 -1.56
CA PHE A 84 -9.34 12.75 -1.68
C PHE A 84 -8.94 12.93 -3.15
N ASP A 85 -7.96 13.81 -3.41
CA ASP A 85 -7.51 14.13 -4.76
C ASP A 85 -6.97 12.90 -5.50
N GLU A 86 -7.54 12.61 -6.68
CA GLU A 86 -7.22 11.45 -7.49
C GLU A 86 -5.75 11.42 -7.92
N LYS A 87 -5.22 12.57 -8.36
CA LYS A 87 -3.84 12.68 -8.84
C LYS A 87 -2.85 12.48 -7.69
N ARG A 88 -3.13 13.11 -6.55
CA ARG A 88 -2.29 12.94 -5.34
C ARG A 88 -2.29 11.49 -4.88
N TYR A 89 -3.44 10.84 -4.86
CA TYR A 89 -3.53 9.43 -4.50
C TYR A 89 -2.71 8.55 -5.44
N LEU A 90 -2.91 8.67 -6.76
CA LEU A 90 -2.23 7.85 -7.75
C LEU A 90 -0.71 8.04 -7.72
N ILE A 91 -0.23 9.29 -7.67
CA ILE A 91 1.21 9.57 -7.61
C ILE A 91 1.82 8.99 -6.33
N THR A 92 1.18 9.23 -5.18
CA THR A 92 1.68 8.75 -3.90
C THR A 92 1.69 7.21 -3.84
N MET A 93 0.64 6.58 -4.37
CA MET A 93 0.53 5.13 -4.46
C MET A 93 1.61 4.54 -5.39
N LEU A 94 1.83 5.14 -6.55
CA LEU A 94 2.86 4.71 -7.51
C LEU A 94 4.26 4.77 -6.89
N LEU A 95 4.59 5.87 -6.23
CA LEU A 95 5.88 6.06 -5.57
C LEU A 95 6.04 5.11 -4.38
N GLY A 96 5.04 5.04 -3.50
CA GLY A 96 5.08 4.17 -2.32
C GLY A 96 5.18 2.68 -2.69
N LYS A 97 4.40 2.23 -3.66
CA LYS A 97 4.49 0.85 -4.17
C LYS A 97 5.80 0.58 -4.89
N GLY A 98 6.35 1.58 -5.60
CA GLY A 98 7.67 1.48 -6.22
C GLY A 98 8.76 1.21 -5.19
N VAL A 99 8.80 2.00 -4.13
CA VAL A 99 9.76 1.82 -3.03
C VAL A 99 9.53 0.47 -2.34
N MET A 100 8.28 0.10 -2.05
CA MET A 100 7.94 -1.19 -1.45
C MET A 100 8.44 -2.36 -2.31
N VAL A 101 8.17 -2.36 -3.62
CA VAL A 101 8.62 -3.43 -4.54
C VAL A 101 10.13 -3.47 -4.64
N ALA A 102 10.82 -2.30 -4.64
CA ALA A 102 12.28 -2.22 -4.61
C ALA A 102 12.84 -2.86 -3.35
N LEU A 103 12.29 -2.54 -2.19
CA LEU A 103 12.70 -3.16 -0.92
C LEU A 103 12.50 -4.67 -0.96
N ILE A 104 11.34 -5.15 -1.39
CA ILE A 104 11.06 -6.60 -1.51
C ILE A 104 12.02 -7.27 -2.50
N ALA A 105 12.38 -6.60 -3.60
CA ALA A 105 13.33 -7.11 -4.57
C ALA A 105 14.74 -7.24 -3.97
N LEU A 106 15.21 -6.23 -3.25
CA LEU A 106 16.50 -6.24 -2.56
C LEU A 106 16.55 -7.33 -1.47
N PHE A 107 15.48 -7.43 -0.67
CA PHE A 107 15.39 -8.47 0.36
C PHE A 107 15.29 -9.87 -0.25
N GLY A 108 14.51 -10.04 -1.32
CA GLY A 108 14.39 -11.33 -2.01
C GLY A 108 15.73 -11.81 -2.56
N GLN A 109 16.55 -10.94 -3.14
CA GLN A 109 17.89 -11.29 -3.59
C GLN A 109 18.81 -11.64 -2.41
N SER A 110 18.72 -10.89 -1.32
CA SER A 110 19.48 -11.17 -0.10
C SER A 110 19.07 -12.52 0.49
N LEU A 111 17.81 -12.87 0.55
CA LEU A 111 17.33 -14.17 1.03
C LEU A 111 17.84 -15.33 0.17
N VAL A 112 17.81 -15.21 -1.14
CA VAL A 112 18.33 -16.25 -2.06
C VAL A 112 19.84 -16.39 -1.91
N SER A 113 20.58 -15.29 -1.75
CA SER A 113 22.03 -15.31 -1.49
C SER A 113 22.36 -15.83 -0.08
N SER A 114 21.44 -15.65 0.86
CA SER A 114 21.63 -15.98 2.29
C SER A 114 21.33 -17.43 2.62
N MET A 115 20.77 -18.19 1.70
CA MET A 115 20.81 -19.65 1.83
C MET A 115 22.26 -20.17 1.89
N LYS A 116 23.23 -19.31 1.56
CA LYS A 116 24.68 -19.56 1.73
C LYS A 116 25.30 -18.93 3.00
N ASN A 117 24.62 -17.97 3.67
CA ASN A 117 25.13 -17.30 4.85
C ASN A 117 23.99 -16.93 5.84
N PRO A 118 23.95 -17.54 7.04
CA PRO A 118 22.84 -17.34 8.01
C PRO A 118 22.72 -15.92 8.55
N LEU A 119 23.77 -15.09 8.43
CA LEU A 119 23.77 -13.71 8.92
C LEU A 119 22.71 -12.83 8.25
N TYR A 120 22.48 -13.04 6.96
CA TYR A 120 21.47 -12.28 6.20
C TYR A 120 20.04 -12.68 6.57
N LEU A 121 19.82 -13.91 7.01
CA LEU A 121 18.52 -14.37 7.50
C LEU A 121 18.13 -13.63 8.78
N VAL A 122 19.09 -13.42 9.67
CA VAL A 122 18.90 -12.64 10.91
C VAL A 122 18.57 -11.17 10.57
N LEU A 123 19.30 -10.57 9.61
CA LEU A 123 19.04 -9.20 9.15
C LEU A 123 17.63 -9.06 8.53
N ALA A 124 17.20 -10.02 7.73
CA ALA A 124 15.87 -10.02 7.15
C ALA A 124 14.78 -10.09 8.23
N VAL A 125 14.93 -10.96 9.23
CA VAL A 125 14.00 -11.09 10.35
C VAL A 125 13.96 -9.81 11.20
N LEU A 126 15.11 -9.18 11.46
CA LEU A 126 15.18 -7.91 12.20
C LEU A 126 14.48 -6.77 11.45
N LEU A 127 14.66 -6.69 10.13
CA LEU A 127 13.98 -5.68 9.31
C LEU A 127 12.48 -5.91 9.22
N TRP A 128 12.04 -7.15 9.09
CA TRP A 128 10.62 -7.50 9.14
C TRP A 128 10.00 -7.18 10.51
N GLY A 129 10.69 -7.52 11.58
CA GLY A 129 10.30 -7.16 12.95
C GLY A 129 10.23 -5.65 13.16
N GLY A 130 11.21 -4.89 12.63
CA GLY A 130 11.23 -3.44 12.66
C GLY A 130 10.06 -2.81 11.90
N MET A 131 9.77 -3.29 10.70
CA MET A 131 8.63 -2.83 9.90
C MET A 131 7.29 -3.14 10.61
N TYR A 132 7.15 -4.31 11.21
CA TYR A 132 5.98 -4.66 12.00
C TYR A 132 5.81 -3.74 13.22
N TRP A 133 6.91 -3.45 13.92
CA TRP A 133 6.90 -2.56 15.07
C TRP A 133 6.51 -1.12 14.70
N VAL A 134 7.07 -0.59 13.61
CA VAL A 134 6.72 0.74 13.06
C VAL A 134 5.25 0.77 12.63
N SER A 135 4.77 -0.28 11.96
CA SER A 135 3.36 -0.41 11.57
C SER A 135 2.44 -0.37 12.79
N LYS A 136 2.78 -1.11 13.85
CA LYS A 136 2.00 -1.14 15.10
C LYS A 136 2.00 0.21 15.81
N GLN A 137 3.13 0.91 15.85
CA GLN A 137 3.24 2.26 16.41
C GLN A 137 2.38 3.26 15.62
N PHE A 138 2.39 3.14 14.30
CA PHE A 138 1.61 4.00 13.42
C PHE A 138 0.09 3.77 13.60
N CYS A 139 -0.35 2.52 13.66
CA CYS A 139 -1.74 2.17 13.93
C CYS A 139 -2.19 2.68 15.30
N LYS A 140 -1.36 2.53 16.33
CA LYS A 140 -1.66 3.01 17.69
C LYS A 140 -1.77 4.54 17.76
N LYS A 141 -0.90 5.26 17.04
CA LYS A 141 -0.93 6.74 17.02
C LYS A 141 -2.17 7.31 16.32
N HIS A 142 -2.77 6.55 15.41
CA HIS A 142 -3.94 6.98 14.64
C HIS A 142 -5.26 6.34 15.11
N ASN A 143 -5.29 5.68 16.29
CA ASN A 143 -6.48 4.99 16.82
C ASN A 143 -7.15 4.07 15.78
N LEU A 144 -6.35 3.23 15.10
CA LEU A 144 -6.81 2.31 14.07
C LEU A 144 -7.07 0.89 14.63
N GLU A 145 -7.10 0.75 15.96
CA GLU A 145 -7.56 -0.46 16.68
C GLU A 145 -9.06 -0.39 16.99
#